data_1952b77e3c434bc7dcbdacd6162f8c8c
#
_entry.id   1952b77e3c434bc7dcbdacd6162f8c8c
#
_cell.length_a   1.000
_cell.length_b   1.000
_cell.length_c   1.000
_cell.angle_alpha   90.00
_cell.angle_beta   90.00
_cell.angle_gamma   90.00
#
_symmetry.space_group_name_H-M   'P 1'
#
loop_
_entity.id
_entity.type
_entity.pdbx_description
1 polymer ?
#
loop_
_entity_poly.entity_id
_entity_poly.type
_entity_poly.pdbx_seq_one_letter_code
_entity_poly.pdbx_strand_id
1 'polypeptide(L)'
;MHGRYFPELMVTRAEKFIKQNRKHPFLLYVGFNIPHYPEQPLPEHAKLYEGMEEPRKLYASFITTTDYYVGRVMAQLEKYGLTEDTIVLFLSDNGHSVENYVIEKDNHSSGYPKGYDYGSNGGGGNTGKWIGNKGTFLEGGIRTPAILSWPGRVAKGETRGAVVSALDWLPTLCELAGVAQPDAKLDGHSILPIIDSSDAVSKHKALYFQWQEKWAVREADWKLIYMPDDGGKLSLHNLGDEKPEVHDYVSEKPEVVTRLKGLYDTWAADVFAPRP
;
A
#
# COMPACT_ATOMS: atom_id res chain seq x y z
N MET A 1 9.42 15.55 -24.61
CA MET A 1 9.02 14.12 -24.62
C MET A 1 7.48 14.03 -24.56
N HIS A 2 6.80 14.73 -25.45
CA HIS A 2 5.35 14.67 -25.54
C HIS A 2 4.93 13.36 -26.24
N GLY A 3 3.98 12.63 -25.70
CA GLY A 3 3.29 11.52 -26.34
C GLY A 3 3.72 10.10 -25.97
N ARG A 4 4.57 9.89 -24.95
CA ARG A 4 4.85 8.53 -24.47
C ARG A 4 4.06 8.24 -23.21
N TYR A 5 3.40 7.09 -23.18
CA TYR A 5 2.70 6.59 -22.01
C TYR A 5 3.70 6.36 -20.86
N PHE A 6 3.49 6.99 -19.71
CA PHE A 6 4.49 7.04 -18.64
C PHE A 6 4.85 5.65 -18.07
N PRO A 7 3.89 4.73 -17.84
CA PRO A 7 4.21 3.36 -17.43
C PRO A 7 5.12 2.62 -18.40
N GLU A 8 4.92 2.78 -19.71
CA GLU A 8 5.79 2.20 -20.74
C GLU A 8 7.24 2.70 -20.62
N LEU A 9 7.40 4.01 -20.40
CA LEU A 9 8.74 4.59 -20.23
C LEU A 9 9.45 4.04 -18.99
N MET A 10 8.69 3.93 -17.87
CA MET A 10 9.21 3.46 -16.59
C MET A 10 9.66 2.00 -16.69
N VAL A 11 8.80 1.13 -17.25
CA VAL A 11 9.11 -0.28 -17.41
C VAL A 11 10.24 -0.52 -18.39
N THR A 12 10.30 0.22 -19.50
CA THR A 12 11.44 0.14 -20.43
C THR A 12 12.76 0.48 -19.72
N ARG A 13 12.75 1.44 -18.81
CA ARG A 13 13.95 1.78 -17.99
C ARG A 13 14.29 0.67 -17.00
N ALA A 14 13.30 0.08 -16.34
CA ALA A 14 13.49 -1.06 -15.43
C ALA A 14 14.08 -2.27 -16.18
N GLU A 15 13.55 -2.61 -17.35
CA GLU A 15 14.07 -3.67 -18.22
C GLU A 15 15.54 -3.43 -18.60
N LYS A 16 15.86 -2.19 -18.98
CA LYS A 16 17.24 -1.81 -19.31
C LYS A 16 18.16 -1.92 -18.09
N PHE A 17 17.71 -1.47 -16.92
CA PHE A 17 18.45 -1.54 -15.66
C PHE A 17 18.77 -3.00 -15.30
N ILE A 18 17.77 -3.89 -15.31
CA ILE A 18 17.96 -5.32 -15.04
C ILE A 18 18.99 -5.91 -16.02
N LYS A 19 18.83 -5.64 -17.32
CA LYS A 19 19.79 -6.10 -18.33
C LYS A 19 21.22 -5.67 -18.03
N GLN A 20 21.42 -4.41 -17.65
CA GLN A 20 22.75 -3.84 -17.39
C GLN A 20 23.39 -4.40 -16.12
N ASN A 21 22.59 -4.68 -15.09
CA ASN A 21 23.06 -5.09 -13.78
C ASN A 21 22.95 -6.61 -13.51
N ARG A 22 22.53 -7.42 -14.49
CA ARG A 22 22.25 -8.86 -14.35
C ARG A 22 23.37 -9.73 -13.80
N LYS A 23 24.60 -9.21 -13.75
CA LYS A 23 25.80 -9.91 -13.24
C LYS A 23 26.26 -9.40 -11.87
N HIS A 24 25.54 -8.47 -11.30
CA HIS A 24 25.86 -7.83 -10.02
C HIS A 24 24.62 -7.79 -9.12
N PRO A 25 24.77 -7.83 -7.80
CA PRO A 25 23.66 -7.54 -6.88
C PRO A 25 23.09 -6.15 -7.18
N PHE A 26 21.79 -6.02 -7.14
CA PHE A 26 21.12 -4.73 -7.34
C PHE A 26 19.88 -4.59 -6.46
N LEU A 27 19.50 -3.35 -6.21
CA LEU A 27 18.19 -2.97 -5.68
C LEU A 27 17.50 -2.13 -6.76
N LEU A 28 16.28 -2.51 -7.12
CA LEU A 28 15.44 -1.78 -8.08
C LEU A 28 14.11 -1.43 -7.43
N TYR A 29 13.84 -0.14 -7.26
CA TYR A 29 12.53 0.36 -6.87
C TYR A 29 11.79 0.90 -8.10
N VAL A 30 10.59 0.39 -8.35
CA VAL A 30 9.73 0.83 -9.47
C VAL A 30 8.46 1.42 -8.88
N GLY A 31 8.44 2.74 -8.74
CA GLY A 31 7.27 3.48 -8.24
C GLY A 31 6.24 3.70 -9.33
N PHE A 32 5.32 2.76 -9.52
CA PHE A 32 4.25 2.88 -10.50
C PHE A 32 3.30 4.03 -10.15
N ASN A 33 2.97 4.86 -11.15
CA ASN A 33 1.91 5.85 -11.06
C ASN A 33 0.51 5.28 -11.34
N ILE A 34 0.44 4.06 -11.84
CA ILE A 34 -0.79 3.31 -12.07
C ILE A 34 -1.00 2.29 -10.94
N PRO A 35 -2.23 2.01 -10.54
CA PRO A 35 -3.52 2.42 -11.13
C PRO A 35 -4.13 3.71 -10.54
N HIS A 36 -3.33 4.71 -10.19
CA HIS A 36 -3.85 6.02 -9.75
C HIS A 36 -4.56 6.74 -10.91
N TYR A 37 -5.68 7.38 -10.63
CA TYR A 37 -6.39 8.19 -11.64
C TYR A 37 -5.49 9.36 -12.14
N PRO A 38 -5.75 9.91 -13.37
CA PRO A 38 -6.78 9.52 -14.33
C PRO A 38 -6.51 8.13 -14.90
N GLU A 39 -7.54 7.29 -14.88
CA GLU A 39 -7.43 5.92 -15.38
C GLU A 39 -7.30 5.93 -16.90
N GLN A 40 -6.15 5.54 -17.37
CA GLN A 40 -5.79 5.48 -18.80
C GLN A 40 -5.31 4.08 -19.16
N PRO A 41 -6.20 3.07 -19.17
CA PRO A 41 -5.83 1.71 -19.52
C PRO A 41 -5.40 1.62 -20.98
N LEU A 42 -4.60 0.58 -21.30
CA LEU A 42 -4.34 0.26 -22.70
C LEU A 42 -5.64 -0.18 -23.39
N PRO A 43 -5.88 0.25 -24.65
CA PRO A 43 -7.13 -0.05 -25.35
C PRO A 43 -7.46 -1.53 -25.45
N GLU A 44 -6.47 -2.39 -25.61
CA GLU A 44 -6.62 -3.85 -25.65
C GLU A 44 -7.10 -4.42 -24.29
N HIS A 45 -6.70 -3.83 -23.18
CA HIS A 45 -7.16 -4.26 -21.86
C HIS A 45 -8.59 -3.75 -21.57
N ALA A 46 -8.95 -2.57 -22.05
CA ALA A 46 -10.30 -2.06 -21.91
C ALA A 46 -11.36 -2.94 -22.61
N LYS A 47 -11.00 -3.57 -23.73
CA LYS A 47 -11.88 -4.49 -24.48
C LYS A 47 -12.24 -5.74 -23.68
N LEU A 48 -11.39 -6.17 -22.74
CA LEU A 48 -11.66 -7.35 -21.91
C LEU A 48 -12.87 -7.18 -20.98
N TYR A 49 -13.31 -5.93 -20.77
CA TYR A 49 -14.33 -5.56 -19.81
C TYR A 49 -15.54 -4.83 -20.44
N GLU A 50 -15.77 -5.01 -21.76
CA GLU A 50 -16.85 -4.31 -22.49
C GLU A 50 -18.26 -4.53 -21.91
N GLY A 51 -18.50 -5.68 -21.24
CA GLY A 51 -19.77 -5.97 -20.58
C GLY A 51 -19.90 -5.49 -19.13
N MET A 52 -18.91 -4.77 -18.63
CA MET A 52 -18.90 -4.29 -17.24
C MET A 52 -19.30 -2.82 -17.17
N GLU A 53 -20.06 -2.43 -16.13
CA GLU A 53 -20.48 -1.04 -15.89
C GLU A 53 -19.34 -0.20 -15.25
N GLU A 54 -19.38 1.11 -15.55
CA GLU A 54 -18.50 2.08 -14.87
C GLU A 54 -18.95 2.32 -13.41
N PRO A 55 -18.04 2.67 -12.50
CA PRO A 55 -16.59 2.89 -12.68
C PRO A 55 -15.77 1.60 -12.66
N ARG A 56 -16.40 0.46 -12.39
CA ARG A 56 -15.70 -0.84 -12.23
C ARG A 56 -14.96 -1.28 -13.50
N LYS A 57 -15.54 -1.03 -14.66
CA LYS A 57 -14.94 -1.34 -15.97
C LYS A 57 -13.60 -0.65 -16.14
N LEU A 58 -13.56 0.65 -15.93
CA LEU A 58 -12.36 1.45 -16.11
C LEU A 58 -11.26 1.04 -15.14
N TYR A 59 -11.62 0.86 -13.87
CA TYR A 59 -10.70 0.41 -12.84
C TYR A 59 -10.13 -0.99 -13.15
N ALA A 60 -10.98 -1.97 -13.51
CA ALA A 60 -10.54 -3.33 -13.85
C ALA A 60 -9.59 -3.33 -15.05
N SER A 61 -9.90 -2.54 -16.08
CA SER A 61 -9.05 -2.36 -17.26
C SER A 61 -7.69 -1.80 -16.89
N PHE A 62 -7.66 -0.88 -15.94
CA PHE A 62 -6.44 -0.22 -15.50
C PHE A 62 -5.59 -1.11 -14.58
N ILE A 63 -6.22 -1.93 -13.73
CA ILE A 63 -5.52 -2.97 -12.96
C ILE A 63 -4.87 -3.99 -13.91
N THR A 64 -5.57 -4.42 -14.97
CA THR A 64 -5.00 -5.33 -15.98
C THR A 64 -3.81 -4.68 -16.70
N THR A 65 -3.88 -3.37 -16.97
CA THR A 65 -2.75 -2.63 -17.54
C THR A 65 -1.56 -2.59 -16.57
N THR A 66 -1.83 -2.43 -15.27
CA THR A 66 -0.79 -2.46 -14.24
C THR A 66 -0.13 -3.85 -14.16
N ASP A 67 -0.95 -4.90 -14.13
CA ASP A 67 -0.48 -6.30 -14.11
C ASP A 67 0.39 -6.63 -15.33
N TYR A 68 -0.02 -6.21 -16.52
CA TYR A 68 0.78 -6.36 -17.75
C TYR A 68 2.17 -5.74 -17.60
N TYR A 69 2.29 -4.54 -17.03
CA TYR A 69 3.58 -3.89 -16.86
C TYR A 69 4.43 -4.53 -15.76
N VAL A 70 3.82 -5.01 -14.68
CA VAL A 70 4.50 -5.82 -13.67
C VAL A 70 5.01 -7.12 -14.32
N GLY A 71 4.19 -7.79 -15.11
CA GLY A 71 4.56 -8.99 -15.85
C GLY A 71 5.77 -8.79 -16.77
N ARG A 72 5.90 -7.63 -17.41
CA ARG A 72 7.07 -7.30 -18.23
C ARG A 72 8.36 -7.22 -17.41
N VAL A 73 8.32 -6.64 -16.21
CA VAL A 73 9.47 -6.60 -15.29
C VAL A 73 9.85 -8.02 -14.87
N MET A 74 8.85 -8.84 -14.48
CA MET A 74 9.06 -10.24 -14.10
C MET A 74 9.69 -11.07 -15.24
N ALA A 75 9.22 -10.88 -16.48
CA ALA A 75 9.76 -11.55 -17.65
C ALA A 75 11.25 -11.21 -17.92
N GLN A 76 11.73 -10.04 -17.50
CA GLN A 76 13.16 -9.74 -17.60
C GLN A 76 14.01 -10.52 -16.60
N LEU A 77 13.49 -10.75 -15.38
CA LEU A 77 14.17 -11.59 -14.39
C LEU A 77 14.27 -13.04 -14.90
N GLU A 78 13.18 -13.58 -15.42
CA GLU A 78 13.15 -14.91 -16.02
C GLU A 78 14.12 -15.03 -17.20
N LYS A 79 14.06 -14.08 -18.14
CA LYS A 79 14.94 -14.02 -19.33
C LYS A 79 16.42 -14.10 -19.01
N TYR A 80 16.84 -13.54 -17.87
CA TYR A 80 18.23 -13.53 -17.45
C TYR A 80 18.58 -14.56 -16.39
N GLY A 81 17.65 -15.47 -16.05
CA GLY A 81 17.86 -16.52 -15.04
C GLY A 81 18.02 -15.99 -13.63
N LEU A 82 17.38 -14.85 -13.31
CA LEU A 82 17.50 -14.18 -12.02
C LEU A 82 16.36 -14.50 -11.04
N THR A 83 15.36 -15.25 -11.47
CA THR A 83 14.10 -15.46 -10.72
C THR A 83 14.34 -16.08 -9.35
N GLU A 84 15.20 -17.09 -9.26
CA GLU A 84 15.48 -17.81 -8.01
C GLU A 84 16.26 -16.96 -6.99
N ASP A 85 17.09 -16.05 -7.49
CA ASP A 85 18.00 -15.22 -6.69
C ASP A 85 17.50 -13.79 -6.46
N THR A 86 16.24 -13.50 -6.85
CA THR A 86 15.65 -12.16 -6.70
C THR A 86 14.42 -12.19 -5.82
N ILE A 87 14.44 -11.35 -4.78
CA ILE A 87 13.23 -11.03 -4.03
C ILE A 87 12.45 -10.01 -4.83
N VAL A 88 11.21 -10.33 -5.14
CA VAL A 88 10.24 -9.39 -5.70
C VAL A 88 9.18 -9.08 -4.68
N LEU A 89 9.04 -7.80 -4.37
CA LEU A 89 8.02 -7.28 -3.47
C LEU A 89 7.05 -6.41 -4.26
N PHE A 90 5.79 -6.76 -4.22
CA PHE A 90 4.69 -5.94 -4.74
C PHE A 90 3.88 -5.38 -3.57
N LEU A 91 3.70 -4.06 -3.56
CA LEU A 91 2.95 -3.33 -2.54
C LEU A 91 2.05 -2.29 -3.19
N SER A 92 0.92 -1.97 -2.54
CA SER A 92 0.22 -0.71 -2.74
C SER A 92 0.56 0.25 -1.60
N ASP A 93 0.50 1.55 -1.85
CA ASP A 93 0.79 2.61 -0.88
C ASP A 93 -0.40 2.92 0.03
N ASN A 94 -1.63 2.78 -0.49
CA ASN A 94 -2.89 2.97 0.24
C ASN A 94 -4.01 2.11 -0.35
N GLY A 95 -5.17 2.12 0.30
CA GLY A 95 -6.39 1.50 -0.20
C GLY A 95 -6.96 2.23 -1.43
N HIS A 96 -8.05 1.69 -1.98
CA HIS A 96 -8.69 2.27 -3.17
C HIS A 96 -9.18 3.69 -2.92
N SER A 97 -9.21 4.50 -3.98
CA SER A 97 -9.73 5.86 -3.95
C SER A 97 -11.21 5.90 -4.38
N VAL A 98 -11.94 6.82 -3.75
CA VAL A 98 -13.32 7.21 -4.15
C VAL A 98 -13.38 8.69 -4.50
N GLU A 99 -12.22 9.33 -4.64
CA GLU A 99 -12.10 10.77 -4.87
C GLU A 99 -12.63 11.14 -6.26
N ASN A 100 -13.39 12.23 -6.33
CA ASN A 100 -13.87 12.84 -7.57
C ASN A 100 -13.42 14.29 -7.61
N TYR A 101 -12.89 14.70 -8.77
CA TYR A 101 -12.45 16.08 -9.02
C TYR A 101 -12.94 16.55 -10.38
N VAL A 102 -13.63 17.66 -10.41
CA VAL A 102 -13.94 18.35 -11.66
C VAL A 102 -12.80 19.31 -11.99
N ILE A 103 -12.30 19.24 -13.22
CA ILE A 103 -11.28 20.19 -13.69
C ILE A 103 -11.88 21.58 -13.83
N GLU A 104 -11.46 22.51 -12.98
CA GLU A 104 -12.02 23.87 -12.91
C GLU A 104 -11.31 24.86 -13.83
N LYS A 105 -10.14 24.53 -14.38
CA LYS A 105 -9.32 25.41 -15.22
C LYS A 105 -8.98 24.80 -16.57
N ASP A 106 -8.81 25.67 -17.56
CA ASP A 106 -8.28 25.28 -18.88
C ASP A 106 -6.79 24.91 -18.80
N ASN A 107 -6.33 24.09 -19.76
CA ASN A 107 -4.94 23.62 -19.84
C ASN A 107 -4.47 22.90 -18.55
N HIS A 108 -5.32 22.08 -17.96
CA HIS A 108 -4.96 21.25 -16.82
C HIS A 108 -3.83 20.26 -17.19
N SER A 109 -2.93 19.97 -16.25
CA SER A 109 -1.75 19.11 -16.46
C SER A 109 -2.08 17.67 -16.88
N SER A 110 -3.31 17.20 -16.64
CA SER A 110 -3.79 15.89 -17.12
C SER A 110 -4.01 15.85 -18.64
N GLY A 111 -4.13 17.01 -19.29
CA GLY A 111 -4.51 17.12 -20.70
C GLY A 111 -6.02 17.01 -20.97
N TYR A 112 -6.86 16.78 -19.95
CA TYR A 112 -8.29 16.77 -20.08
C TYR A 112 -8.88 18.19 -20.04
N PRO A 113 -10.05 18.41 -20.67
CA PRO A 113 -10.68 19.72 -20.73
C PRO A 113 -11.28 20.14 -19.37
N LYS A 114 -11.52 21.45 -19.24
CA LYS A 114 -12.33 21.99 -18.13
C LYS A 114 -13.70 21.33 -18.11
N GLY A 115 -14.21 21.01 -16.92
CA GLY A 115 -15.46 20.30 -16.69
C GLY A 115 -15.34 18.77 -16.74
N TYR A 116 -14.17 18.23 -17.09
CA TYR A 116 -13.92 16.79 -17.03
C TYR A 116 -13.82 16.32 -15.57
N ASP A 117 -14.51 15.23 -15.25
CA ASP A 117 -14.36 14.56 -13.97
C ASP A 117 -13.05 13.76 -13.96
N TYR A 118 -12.11 14.21 -13.13
CA TYR A 118 -10.72 13.76 -13.10
C TYR A 118 -10.44 12.80 -11.95
N GLY A 119 -11.42 12.39 -11.20
CA GLY A 119 -11.24 11.50 -10.06
C GLY A 119 -11.32 10.02 -10.41
N SER A 120 -11.50 9.22 -9.39
CA SER A 120 -11.75 7.78 -9.49
C SER A 120 -13.23 7.46 -9.77
N ASN A 121 -14.04 8.46 -10.06
CA ASN A 121 -15.46 8.37 -10.43
C ASN A 121 -16.30 7.54 -9.42
N GLY A 122 -16.09 7.76 -8.14
CA GLY A 122 -16.75 7.02 -7.06
C GLY A 122 -16.09 5.69 -6.70
N GLY A 123 -14.96 5.38 -7.34
CA GLY A 123 -14.12 4.23 -7.05
C GLY A 123 -14.61 2.91 -7.65
N GLY A 124 -13.77 2.30 -8.47
CA GLY A 124 -14.00 0.94 -8.99
C GLY A 124 -13.41 -0.14 -8.10
N GLY A 125 -12.66 0.22 -7.06
CA GLY A 125 -11.98 -0.69 -6.15
C GLY A 125 -12.92 -1.33 -5.14
N ASN A 126 -12.43 -2.43 -4.50
CA ASN A 126 -13.14 -3.12 -3.43
C ASN A 126 -12.14 -3.73 -2.47
N THR A 127 -12.36 -3.56 -1.17
CA THR A 127 -11.50 -4.04 -0.08
C THR A 127 -12.11 -5.22 0.68
N GLY A 128 -13.13 -5.87 0.09
CA GLY A 128 -13.81 -7.00 0.71
C GLY A 128 -14.59 -6.58 1.96
N LYS A 129 -14.31 -7.22 3.09
CA LYS A 129 -14.96 -6.92 4.38
C LYS A 129 -14.44 -5.66 5.07
N TRP A 130 -13.33 -5.10 4.60
CA TRP A 130 -12.70 -3.95 5.21
C TRP A 130 -13.34 -2.66 4.71
N ILE A 131 -13.85 -1.84 5.62
CA ILE A 131 -14.49 -0.57 5.26
C ILE A 131 -13.47 0.57 5.17
N GLY A 132 -13.89 1.67 4.55
CA GLY A 132 -13.03 2.83 4.31
C GLY A 132 -12.29 2.78 2.98
N ASN A 133 -11.54 3.84 2.71
CA ASN A 133 -10.84 4.10 1.46
C ASN A 133 -9.63 5.02 1.72
N LYS A 134 -8.87 5.32 0.68
CA LYS A 134 -7.76 6.28 0.73
C LYS A 134 -8.18 7.57 1.46
N GLY A 135 -7.35 8.03 2.39
CA GLY A 135 -7.60 9.21 3.22
C GLY A 135 -8.29 8.93 4.55
N THR A 136 -8.67 7.67 4.82
CA THR A 136 -9.16 7.23 6.13
C THR A 136 -8.14 6.32 6.81
N PHE A 137 -8.22 6.18 8.15
CA PHE A 137 -7.46 5.19 8.90
C PHE A 137 -8.25 3.90 9.18
N LEU A 138 -9.39 3.74 8.53
CA LEU A 138 -10.08 2.46 8.46
C LEU A 138 -9.28 1.45 7.65
N GLU A 139 -9.47 0.16 7.90
CA GLU A 139 -8.66 -0.90 7.26
C GLU A 139 -8.70 -0.83 5.73
N GLY A 140 -9.85 -0.46 5.12
CA GLY A 140 -9.94 -0.27 3.67
C GLY A 140 -9.07 0.85 3.11
N GLY A 141 -8.63 1.80 3.96
CA GLY A 141 -7.72 2.87 3.59
C GLY A 141 -6.24 2.53 3.78
N ILE A 142 -5.91 1.72 4.80
CA ILE A 142 -4.52 1.47 5.22
C ILE A 142 -4.06 0.02 5.10
N ARG A 143 -4.96 -0.96 4.99
CA ARG A 143 -4.62 -2.37 4.80
C ARG A 143 -4.38 -2.64 3.32
N THR A 144 -3.15 -2.51 2.90
CA THR A 144 -2.75 -2.65 1.50
C THR A 144 -2.37 -4.08 1.15
N PRO A 145 -2.58 -4.52 -0.12
CA PRO A 145 -2.05 -5.79 -0.58
C PRO A 145 -0.52 -5.79 -0.53
N ALA A 146 0.04 -6.92 -0.09
CA ALA A 146 1.47 -7.17 -0.09
C ALA A 146 1.73 -8.59 -0.60
N ILE A 147 2.56 -8.71 -1.62
CA ILE A 147 2.95 -9.99 -2.21
C ILE A 147 4.47 -10.06 -2.25
N LEU A 148 5.03 -11.12 -1.70
CA LEU A 148 6.45 -11.40 -1.79
C LEU A 148 6.67 -12.68 -2.61
N SER A 149 7.57 -12.62 -3.59
CA SER A 149 8.03 -13.75 -4.36
C SER A 149 9.55 -13.91 -4.21
N TRP A 150 9.98 -15.08 -3.78
CA TRP A 150 11.38 -15.46 -3.71
C TRP A 150 11.48 -16.99 -3.89
N PRO A 151 11.40 -17.49 -5.13
CA PRO A 151 11.28 -18.94 -5.40
C PRO A 151 12.40 -19.78 -4.82
N GLY A 152 13.62 -19.24 -4.73
CA GLY A 152 14.76 -19.95 -4.13
C GLY A 152 14.68 -20.14 -2.61
N ARG A 153 13.71 -19.52 -1.91
CA ARG A 153 13.63 -19.57 -0.44
C ARG A 153 12.22 -19.69 0.14
N VAL A 154 11.24 -19.04 -0.46
CA VAL A 154 9.88 -18.94 0.11
C VAL A 154 8.93 -19.89 -0.59
N ALA A 155 8.14 -20.65 0.17
CA ALA A 155 7.14 -21.56 -0.36
C ALA A 155 6.04 -20.82 -1.13
N LYS A 156 5.51 -21.47 -2.19
CA LYS A 156 4.46 -20.91 -3.03
C LYS A 156 3.10 -21.00 -2.34
N GLY A 157 2.26 -19.98 -2.57
CA GLY A 157 0.84 -20.01 -2.20
C GLY A 157 0.57 -19.87 -0.71
N GLU A 158 1.55 -19.44 0.08
CA GLU A 158 1.37 -19.24 1.51
C GLU A 158 0.88 -17.83 1.84
N THR A 159 0.09 -17.75 2.91
CA THR A 159 -0.36 -16.47 3.49
C THR A 159 0.20 -16.34 4.90
N ARG A 160 0.70 -15.15 5.23
CA ARG A 160 1.17 -14.80 6.57
C ARG A 160 0.13 -13.93 7.25
N GLY A 161 -0.29 -14.32 8.47
CA GLY A 161 -1.26 -13.56 9.28
C GLY A 161 -0.62 -12.53 10.22
N ALA A 162 0.69 -12.55 10.38
CA ALA A 162 1.39 -11.61 11.26
C ALA A 162 1.24 -10.17 10.78
N VAL A 163 1.07 -9.24 11.72
CA VAL A 163 0.97 -7.81 11.43
C VAL A 163 2.33 -7.28 11.01
N VAL A 164 2.40 -6.66 9.84
CA VAL A 164 3.60 -6.06 9.28
C VAL A 164 3.29 -4.66 8.75
N SER A 165 4.32 -3.85 8.58
CA SER A 165 4.22 -2.48 8.08
C SER A 165 5.13 -2.28 6.86
N ALA A 166 4.82 -1.31 6.01
CA ALA A 166 5.73 -0.89 4.94
C ALA A 166 7.09 -0.41 5.48
N LEU A 167 7.14 0.06 6.73
CA LEU A 167 8.37 0.48 7.42
C LEU A 167 9.35 -0.68 7.66
N ASP A 168 8.85 -1.92 7.66
CA ASP A 168 9.65 -3.12 7.94
C ASP A 168 10.59 -3.51 6.80
N TRP A 169 10.34 -2.98 5.60
CA TRP A 169 11.14 -3.36 4.44
C TRP A 169 12.57 -2.84 4.49
N LEU A 170 12.81 -1.63 5.01
CA LEU A 170 14.17 -1.12 5.12
C LEU A 170 15.05 -2.01 6.01
N PRO A 171 14.69 -2.28 7.27
CA PRO A 171 15.51 -3.17 8.12
C PRO A 171 15.59 -4.60 7.56
N THR A 172 14.54 -5.12 6.92
CA THR A 172 14.56 -6.44 6.29
C THR A 172 15.56 -6.51 5.12
N LEU A 173 15.55 -5.51 4.24
CA LEU A 173 16.46 -5.46 3.11
C LEU A 173 17.92 -5.26 3.54
N CYS A 174 18.16 -4.45 4.59
CA CYS A 174 19.50 -4.32 5.17
C CYS A 174 20.02 -5.66 5.70
N GLU A 175 19.19 -6.40 6.44
CA GLU A 175 19.55 -7.73 6.95
C GLU A 175 19.84 -8.72 5.82
N LEU A 176 18.99 -8.76 4.80
CA LEU A 176 19.17 -9.62 3.64
C LEU A 176 20.41 -9.29 2.81
N ALA A 177 20.75 -8.03 2.70
CA ALA A 177 21.93 -7.56 1.98
C ALA A 177 23.22 -7.66 2.81
N GLY A 178 23.14 -8.00 4.11
CA GLY A 178 24.29 -8.03 5.01
C GLY A 178 24.92 -6.66 5.24
N VAL A 179 24.11 -5.58 5.13
CA VAL A 179 24.56 -4.20 5.36
C VAL A 179 24.02 -3.65 6.66
N ALA A 180 24.78 -2.74 7.27
CA ALA A 180 24.33 -2.06 8.49
C ALA A 180 23.08 -1.24 8.22
N GLN A 181 22.16 -1.23 9.19
CA GLN A 181 21.04 -0.29 9.18
C GLN A 181 21.55 1.14 9.33
N PRO A 182 20.82 2.15 8.85
CA PRO A 182 21.12 3.55 9.13
C PRO A 182 21.27 3.79 10.63
N ASP A 183 22.18 4.71 11.01
CA ASP A 183 22.31 5.17 12.38
C ASP A 183 21.14 6.13 12.70
N ALA A 184 19.96 5.55 12.84
CA ALA A 184 18.72 6.23 13.12
C ALA A 184 17.77 5.29 13.88
N LYS A 185 16.91 5.85 14.70
CA LYS A 185 15.81 5.10 15.32
C LYS A 185 14.79 4.74 14.21
N LEU A 186 14.68 3.47 13.89
CA LEU A 186 13.71 2.95 12.94
C LEU A 186 12.47 2.46 13.69
N ASP A 187 11.27 2.78 13.17
CA ASP A 187 10.00 2.26 13.69
C ASP A 187 9.69 0.86 13.10
N GLY A 188 10.30 0.52 11.97
CA GLY A 188 10.18 -0.80 11.35
C GLY A 188 11.12 -1.83 11.95
N HIS A 189 10.76 -3.09 11.79
CA HIS A 189 11.54 -4.25 12.24
C HIS A 189 11.75 -5.22 11.09
N SER A 190 12.88 -5.94 11.07
CA SER A 190 13.05 -7.02 10.09
C SER A 190 11.96 -8.09 10.26
N ILE A 191 11.27 -8.37 9.17
CA ILE A 191 10.22 -9.39 9.05
C ILE A 191 10.75 -10.71 8.47
N LEU A 192 12.05 -10.87 8.39
CA LEU A 192 12.67 -12.09 7.88
C LEU A 192 12.15 -13.35 8.58
N PRO A 193 11.97 -13.40 9.91
CA PRO A 193 11.35 -14.54 10.57
C PRO A 193 9.92 -14.84 10.09
N ILE A 194 9.13 -13.80 9.76
CA ILE A 194 7.76 -13.96 9.25
C ILE A 194 7.78 -14.47 7.80
N ILE A 195 8.76 -14.05 7.01
CA ILE A 195 8.97 -14.58 5.67
C ILE A 195 9.30 -16.08 5.74
N ASP A 196 10.15 -16.49 6.65
CA ASP A 196 10.67 -17.85 6.77
C ASP A 196 9.68 -18.83 7.45
N SER A 197 8.76 -18.36 8.31
CA SER A 197 7.85 -19.21 9.07
C SER A 197 6.45 -18.60 9.24
N SER A 198 5.41 -19.44 9.07
CA SER A 198 4.01 -19.09 9.37
C SER A 198 3.74 -18.85 10.85
N ASP A 199 4.56 -19.42 11.73
CA ASP A 199 4.38 -19.37 13.18
C ASP A 199 5.06 -18.16 13.82
N ALA A 200 5.83 -17.40 13.01
CA ALA A 200 6.51 -16.23 13.51
C ALA A 200 5.51 -15.10 13.83
N VAL A 201 5.72 -14.46 14.96
CA VAL A 201 4.90 -13.36 15.44
C VAL A 201 5.49 -12.00 15.05
N SER A 202 4.62 -11.01 14.91
CA SER A 202 5.04 -9.64 14.70
C SER A 202 5.86 -9.10 15.89
N LYS A 203 6.88 -8.30 15.60
CA LYS A 203 7.61 -7.51 16.61
C LYS A 203 6.87 -6.21 16.97
N HIS A 204 5.88 -5.80 16.18
CA HIS A 204 5.07 -4.63 16.47
C HIS A 204 4.14 -4.90 17.65
N LYS A 205 4.34 -4.20 18.75
CA LYS A 205 3.38 -4.17 19.88
C LYS A 205 2.15 -3.35 19.53
N ALA A 206 2.35 -2.26 18.81
CA ALA A 206 1.31 -1.42 18.25
C ALA A 206 1.77 -0.81 16.92
N LEU A 207 0.80 -0.45 16.06
CA LEU A 207 1.02 0.36 14.88
C LEU A 207 0.36 1.72 15.08
N TYR A 208 1.04 2.77 14.63
CA TYR A 208 0.61 4.16 14.78
C TYR A 208 0.46 4.80 13.41
N PHE A 209 -0.59 5.60 13.25
CA PHE A 209 -0.90 6.31 12.03
C PHE A 209 -1.24 7.75 12.37
N GLN A 210 -0.67 8.71 11.62
CA GLN A 210 -0.94 10.14 11.78
C GLN A 210 -0.92 10.82 10.42
N TRP A 211 -1.93 11.63 10.17
CA TRP A 211 -1.98 12.55 9.04
C TRP A 211 -2.74 13.81 9.44
N GLN A 212 -2.04 14.94 9.51
CA GLN A 212 -2.60 16.18 10.07
C GLN A 212 -3.12 15.95 11.49
N GLU A 213 -4.39 16.27 11.76
CA GLU A 213 -5.05 16.05 13.05
C GLU A 213 -5.65 14.65 13.22
N LYS A 214 -5.72 13.87 12.14
CA LYS A 214 -6.24 12.49 12.15
C LYS A 214 -5.17 11.55 12.67
N TRP A 215 -5.59 10.58 13.49
CA TRP A 215 -4.66 9.55 13.95
C TRP A 215 -5.39 8.23 14.25
N ALA A 216 -4.62 7.16 14.27
CA ALA A 216 -5.06 5.87 14.74
C ALA A 216 -3.93 5.13 15.43
N VAL A 217 -4.30 4.24 16.35
CA VAL A 217 -3.39 3.29 16.99
C VAL A 217 -4.04 1.91 16.98
N ARG A 218 -3.28 0.90 16.57
CA ARG A 218 -3.71 -0.49 16.56
C ARG A 218 -2.79 -1.32 17.46
N GLU A 219 -3.38 -2.07 18.38
CA GLU A 219 -2.71 -3.08 19.20
C GLU A 219 -3.48 -4.39 19.10
N ALA A 220 -2.86 -5.42 18.58
CA ALA A 220 -3.53 -6.69 18.22
C ALA A 220 -4.77 -6.43 17.34
N ASP A 221 -5.96 -6.83 17.82
CA ASP A 221 -7.21 -6.63 17.11
C ASP A 221 -7.94 -5.33 17.51
N TRP A 222 -7.47 -4.63 18.53
CA TRP A 222 -8.06 -3.36 18.93
C TRP A 222 -7.47 -2.19 18.15
N LYS A 223 -8.35 -1.33 17.66
CA LYS A 223 -7.96 -0.13 16.90
C LYS A 223 -8.77 1.08 17.37
N LEU A 224 -8.07 2.08 17.87
CA LEU A 224 -8.63 3.36 18.26
C LEU A 224 -8.32 4.38 17.16
N ILE A 225 -9.35 5.11 16.73
CA ILE A 225 -9.27 6.08 15.63
C ILE A 225 -9.81 7.42 16.11
N TYR A 226 -9.15 8.49 15.66
CA TYR A 226 -9.62 9.86 15.76
C TYR A 226 -9.62 10.51 14.37
N MET A 227 -10.80 10.91 13.91
CA MET A 227 -10.98 11.65 12.66
C MET A 227 -11.85 12.89 12.94
N PRO A 228 -11.28 14.11 12.90
CA PRO A 228 -12.01 15.35 13.19
C PRO A 228 -13.24 15.56 12.32
N ASP A 229 -13.15 15.12 11.05
CA ASP A 229 -14.25 15.23 10.07
C ASP A 229 -15.51 14.46 10.49
N ASP A 230 -15.36 13.46 11.37
CA ASP A 230 -16.47 12.67 11.95
C ASP A 230 -16.98 13.28 13.27
N GLY A 231 -16.87 14.59 13.44
CA GLY A 231 -17.30 15.32 14.63
C GLY A 231 -16.32 15.29 15.79
N GLY A 232 -15.04 14.95 15.53
CA GLY A 232 -13.95 14.99 16.51
C GLY A 232 -14.08 13.96 17.65
N LYS A 233 -14.75 12.84 17.40
CA LYS A 233 -14.94 11.76 18.38
C LYS A 233 -13.93 10.65 18.16
N LEU A 234 -13.57 9.98 19.25
CA LEU A 234 -12.87 8.71 19.19
C LEU A 234 -13.84 7.60 18.79
N SER A 235 -13.37 6.65 17.98
CA SER A 235 -14.04 5.39 17.75
C SER A 235 -13.11 4.22 18.05
N LEU A 236 -13.62 3.17 18.68
CA LEU A 236 -12.89 1.97 19.05
C LEU A 236 -13.48 0.75 18.35
N HIS A 237 -12.66 0.02 17.62
CA HIS A 237 -13.09 -1.13 16.84
C HIS A 237 -12.29 -2.38 17.19
N ASN A 238 -12.93 -3.55 17.03
CA ASN A 238 -12.27 -4.84 17.10
C ASN A 238 -12.15 -5.43 15.69
N LEU A 239 -10.93 -5.58 15.20
CA LEU A 239 -10.66 -6.11 13.86
C LEU A 239 -10.88 -7.62 13.74
N GLY A 240 -11.08 -8.32 14.87
CA GLY A 240 -11.46 -9.72 14.94
C GLY A 240 -12.95 -9.98 14.71
N ASP A 241 -13.79 -8.94 14.69
CA ASP A 241 -15.21 -9.07 14.44
C ASP A 241 -15.50 -9.62 13.03
N GLU A 242 -16.65 -10.25 12.87
CA GLU A 242 -17.12 -10.71 11.56
C GLU A 242 -17.23 -9.54 10.57
N LYS A 243 -17.70 -8.38 11.04
CA LYS A 243 -17.76 -7.12 10.29
C LYS A 243 -16.89 -6.08 10.99
N PRO A 244 -15.56 -6.08 10.70
CA PRO A 244 -14.64 -5.16 11.34
C PRO A 244 -15.03 -3.70 11.13
N GLU A 245 -14.78 -2.87 12.15
CA GLU A 245 -14.98 -1.42 12.12
C GLU A 245 -16.43 -0.93 11.94
N VAL A 246 -17.42 -1.84 12.02
CA VAL A 246 -18.85 -1.47 11.99
C VAL A 246 -19.35 -1.12 13.40
N HIS A 247 -18.95 -1.88 14.41
CA HIS A 247 -19.34 -1.61 15.80
C HIS A 247 -18.32 -0.71 16.49
N ASP A 248 -18.82 0.28 17.24
CA ASP A 248 -17.99 1.20 18.03
C ASP A 248 -18.08 0.83 19.52
N TYR A 249 -16.96 0.35 20.07
CA TYR A 249 -16.82 -0.10 21.46
C TYR A 249 -16.39 1.01 22.43
N VAL A 250 -16.32 2.28 22.01
CA VAL A 250 -15.82 3.38 22.87
C VAL A 250 -16.53 3.43 24.23
N SER A 251 -17.84 3.29 24.27
CA SER A 251 -18.63 3.31 25.51
C SER A 251 -18.57 2.01 26.31
N GLU A 252 -18.30 0.88 25.64
CA GLU A 252 -18.32 -0.45 26.25
C GLU A 252 -16.96 -0.86 26.81
N LYS A 253 -15.85 -0.28 26.28
CA LYS A 253 -14.46 -0.64 26.60
C LYS A 253 -13.60 0.57 26.93
N PRO A 254 -13.98 1.40 27.93
CA PRO A 254 -13.23 2.62 28.26
C PRO A 254 -11.79 2.34 28.72
N GLU A 255 -11.53 1.18 29.30
CA GLU A 255 -10.16 0.77 29.68
C GLU A 255 -9.26 0.54 28.47
N VAL A 256 -9.82 0.00 27.36
CA VAL A 256 -9.09 -0.18 26.10
C VAL A 256 -8.83 1.18 25.45
N VAL A 257 -9.81 2.06 25.42
CA VAL A 257 -9.66 3.44 24.94
C VAL A 257 -8.53 4.15 25.68
N THR A 258 -8.54 4.12 27.02
CA THR A 258 -7.51 4.77 27.84
C THR A 258 -6.11 4.21 27.53
N ARG A 259 -5.98 2.89 27.41
CA ARG A 259 -4.71 2.23 27.11
C ARG A 259 -4.18 2.59 25.73
N LEU A 260 -5.02 2.48 24.70
CA LEU A 260 -4.60 2.80 23.32
C LEU A 260 -4.29 4.29 23.15
N LYS A 261 -5.09 5.17 23.79
CA LYS A 261 -4.80 6.61 23.79
C LYS A 261 -3.45 6.89 24.43
N GLY A 262 -3.12 6.24 25.57
CA GLY A 262 -1.83 6.37 26.23
C GLY A 262 -0.66 5.89 25.37
N LEU A 263 -0.83 4.80 24.60
CA LEU A 263 0.17 4.34 23.63
C LEU A 263 0.40 5.39 22.54
N TYR A 264 -0.69 5.92 21.95
CA TYR A 264 -0.59 6.96 20.94
C TYR A 264 0.10 8.22 21.49
N ASP A 265 -0.29 8.72 22.66
CA ASP A 265 0.27 9.93 23.25
C ASP A 265 1.78 9.79 23.52
N THR A 266 2.20 8.61 23.98
CA THR A 266 3.62 8.32 24.22
C THR A 266 4.41 8.32 22.91
N TRP A 267 3.89 7.65 21.87
CA TRP A 267 4.51 7.64 20.54
C TRP A 267 4.54 9.04 19.93
N ALA A 268 3.45 9.78 19.97
CA ALA A 268 3.36 11.13 19.41
C ALA A 268 4.34 12.11 20.10
N ALA A 269 4.48 12.01 21.41
CA ALA A 269 5.44 12.81 22.17
C ALA A 269 6.90 12.55 21.76
N ASP A 270 7.24 11.31 21.40
CA ASP A 270 8.56 10.93 20.91
C ASP A 270 8.80 11.36 19.45
N VAL A 271 7.83 11.13 18.57
CA VAL A 271 7.97 11.38 17.12
C VAL A 271 7.93 12.87 16.79
N PHE A 272 7.07 13.63 17.47
CA PHE A 272 6.90 15.06 17.22
C PHE A 272 7.69 15.95 18.18
N ALA A 273 8.53 15.39 19.04
CA ALA A 273 9.46 16.16 19.85
C ALA A 273 10.36 17.03 18.95
N PRO A 274 10.65 18.26 19.33
CA PRO A 274 11.65 19.05 18.63
C PRO A 274 12.97 18.28 18.59
N ARG A 275 13.48 18.04 17.39
CA ARG A 275 14.82 17.42 17.24
C ARG A 275 15.88 18.49 17.42
N PRO A 276 16.98 18.20 18.14
CA PRO A 276 18.07 19.16 18.36
C PRO A 276 18.74 19.58 17.06
#